data_3bc00ac977d6acc350543c1ee05cfd81
#
_entry.id   3bc00ac977d6acc350543c1ee05cfd81
#
_cell.length_a   1.000
_cell.length_b   1.000
_cell.length_c   1.000
_cell.angle_alpha   90.00
_cell.angle_beta   90.00
_cell.angle_gamma   90.00
#
_symmetry.space_group_name_H-M   'P 1'
#
loop_
_entity.id
_entity.type
_entity.pdbx_description
1 polymer ?
#
loop_
_entity_poly.entity_id
_entity_poly.type
_entity_poly.pdbx_seq_one_letter_code
_entity_poly.pdbx_strand_id
1 'polypeptide(L)'
;MSRGLGDVYKRQTQKELADEMGITLAEVKAKVDSLEEFNPMLGHRGCRLGITYPEITEMQTRAIIEAAIACKQRGIDVHPEIMIPLVGSLKEIQNQANVINTTAAKVFEEKGDSVIYKVGTMIEVPRAALTANEIAEVAEFFSFGTNDLTQMTFGFSRDDAPKFLKYYKEHGIIKVDPFEVLDQAGVGQLVRMGVEKGRATRPDLKVGICGEHGGEPSSVKFCAKLGMNYVSCSPFRVPIA
;
A
#
# COMPACT_ATOMS: atom_id res chain seq x y z
N MET A 1 0.16 -5.65 -7.20
CA MET A 1 0.22 -6.41 -8.47
C MET A 1 -0.56 -5.64 -9.53
N SER A 2 0.11 -5.09 -10.52
CA SER A 2 -0.54 -4.48 -11.68
C SER A 2 -0.97 -5.58 -12.68
N ARG A 3 -1.88 -6.45 -12.29
CA ARG A 3 -2.39 -7.48 -13.20
C ARG A 3 -3.28 -6.92 -14.31
N GLY A 4 -3.66 -5.64 -14.26
CA GLY A 4 -4.51 -5.01 -15.27
C GLY A 4 -3.78 -4.39 -16.46
N LEU A 5 -2.52 -3.97 -16.30
CA LEU A 5 -1.76 -3.31 -17.39
C LEU A 5 -1.23 -4.30 -18.45
N GLY A 6 -0.93 -5.54 -18.08
CA GLY A 6 -0.43 -6.54 -19.04
C GLY A 6 -1.36 -6.83 -20.23
N ASP A 7 -2.66 -6.64 -20.07
CA ASP A 7 -3.63 -6.85 -21.16
C ASP A 7 -3.78 -5.61 -22.06
N VAL A 8 -3.53 -4.40 -21.56
CA VAL A 8 -3.62 -3.16 -22.34
C VAL A 8 -2.50 -3.04 -23.38
N TYR A 9 -1.40 -3.78 -23.23
CA TYR A 9 -0.32 -3.83 -24.24
C TYR A 9 -0.67 -4.67 -25.45
N LYS A 10 -1.73 -5.50 -25.42
CA LYS A 10 -2.16 -6.26 -26.59
C LYS A 10 -2.89 -5.32 -27.56
N ARG A 11 -2.46 -5.32 -28.82
CA ARG A 11 -3.03 -4.47 -29.88
C ARG A 11 -4.56 -4.62 -30.01
N GLN A 12 -5.08 -5.82 -29.77
CA GLN A 12 -6.52 -6.09 -29.83
C GLN A 12 -7.27 -5.35 -28.71
N THR A 13 -6.79 -5.42 -27.46
CA THR A 13 -7.37 -4.73 -26.32
C THR A 13 -7.31 -3.20 -26.51
N GLN A 14 -6.20 -2.68 -27.07
CA GLN A 14 -6.07 -1.26 -27.37
C GLN A 14 -7.09 -0.80 -28.42
N LYS A 15 -7.40 -1.65 -29.40
CA LYS A 15 -8.41 -1.35 -30.42
C LYS A 15 -9.82 -1.35 -29.84
N GLU A 16 -10.15 -2.36 -29.04
CA GLU A 16 -11.43 -2.44 -28.33
C GLU A 16 -11.64 -1.21 -27.43
N LEU A 17 -10.62 -0.82 -26.69
CA LEU A 17 -10.67 0.39 -25.86
C LEU A 17 -10.84 1.67 -26.67
N ALA A 18 -10.16 1.79 -27.81
CA ALA A 18 -10.31 2.92 -28.70
C ALA A 18 -11.75 3.05 -29.23
N ASP A 19 -12.34 1.93 -29.64
CA ASP A 19 -13.71 1.85 -30.13
C ASP A 19 -14.73 2.23 -29.02
N GLU A 20 -14.54 1.73 -27.79
CA GLU A 20 -15.38 2.06 -26.65
C GLU A 20 -15.29 3.52 -26.21
N MET A 21 -14.09 4.11 -26.27
CA MET A 21 -13.86 5.51 -25.89
C MET A 21 -14.14 6.51 -27.01
N GLY A 22 -14.38 6.05 -28.22
CA GLY A 22 -14.59 6.93 -29.39
C GLY A 22 -13.34 7.72 -29.78
N ILE A 23 -12.15 7.20 -29.54
CA ILE A 23 -10.85 7.82 -29.87
C ILE A 23 -10.07 6.91 -30.83
N THR A 24 -9.00 7.42 -31.40
CA THR A 24 -8.19 6.63 -32.35
C THR A 24 -7.27 5.61 -31.61
N LEU A 25 -6.98 4.50 -32.30
CA LEU A 25 -5.98 3.53 -31.81
C LEU A 25 -4.60 4.19 -31.59
N ALA A 26 -4.26 5.20 -32.39
CA ALA A 26 -3.00 5.95 -32.23
C ALA A 26 -2.95 6.72 -30.92
N GLU A 27 -4.05 7.33 -30.51
CA GLU A 27 -4.17 8.05 -29.22
C GLU A 27 -4.08 7.08 -28.04
N VAL A 28 -4.77 5.93 -28.10
CA VAL A 28 -4.65 4.88 -27.08
C VAL A 28 -3.21 4.40 -26.97
N LYS A 29 -2.57 4.10 -28.11
CA LYS A 29 -1.19 3.64 -28.14
C LYS A 29 -0.23 4.68 -27.57
N ALA A 30 -0.34 5.94 -27.99
CA ALA A 30 0.49 7.03 -27.47
C ALA A 30 0.34 7.19 -25.94
N LYS A 31 -0.88 7.00 -25.41
CA LYS A 31 -1.13 7.04 -23.97
C LYS A 31 -0.48 5.84 -23.27
N VAL A 32 -0.61 4.64 -23.81
CA VAL A 32 0.02 3.43 -23.25
C VAL A 32 1.55 3.58 -23.24
N ASP A 33 2.14 3.99 -24.36
CA ASP A 33 3.60 4.20 -24.48
C ASP A 33 4.08 5.27 -23.47
N SER A 34 3.28 6.32 -23.22
CA SER A 34 3.60 7.37 -22.24
C SER A 34 3.55 6.91 -20.78
N LEU A 35 2.88 5.79 -20.51
CA LEU A 35 2.75 5.20 -19.18
C LEU A 35 3.70 4.02 -18.96
N GLU A 36 4.49 3.65 -19.98
CA GLU A 36 5.48 2.59 -19.86
C GLU A 36 6.60 3.03 -18.91
N GLU A 37 6.90 2.19 -17.93
CA GLU A 37 7.92 2.46 -16.91
C GLU A 37 9.05 1.44 -16.99
N PHE A 38 10.29 1.92 -16.89
CA PHE A 38 11.49 1.07 -16.84
C PHE A 38 11.57 0.28 -15.54
N ASN A 39 11.07 0.85 -14.44
CA ASN A 39 10.98 0.19 -13.15
C ASN A 39 9.60 0.46 -12.51
N PRO A 40 8.59 -0.37 -12.78
CA PRO A 40 7.24 -0.17 -12.28
C PRO A 40 7.15 -0.19 -10.74
N MET A 41 8.05 -0.88 -10.05
CA MET A 41 8.03 -0.96 -8.59
C MET A 41 8.38 0.37 -7.91
N LEU A 42 9.26 1.17 -8.53
CA LEU A 42 9.69 2.48 -8.04
C LEU A 42 9.04 3.64 -8.80
N GLY A 43 8.12 3.34 -9.70
CA GLY A 43 7.55 4.28 -10.65
C GLY A 43 6.28 4.99 -10.19
N HIS A 44 5.43 5.28 -11.16
CA HIS A 44 4.22 6.08 -11.02
C HIS A 44 3.04 5.22 -10.54
N ARG A 45 3.02 4.89 -9.26
CA ARG A 45 1.98 4.08 -8.60
C ARG A 45 1.65 4.61 -7.19
N GLY A 46 0.66 4.03 -6.54
CA GLY A 46 0.29 4.38 -5.17
C GLY A 46 -0.09 5.85 -5.02
N CYS A 47 0.38 6.52 -3.97
CA CYS A 47 0.09 7.93 -3.73
C CYS A 47 0.58 8.84 -4.86
N ARG A 48 1.67 8.48 -5.55
CA ARG A 48 2.20 9.25 -6.68
C ARG A 48 1.18 9.35 -7.81
N LEU A 49 0.53 8.23 -8.12
CA LEU A 49 -0.56 8.17 -9.10
C LEU A 49 -1.80 8.94 -8.61
N GLY A 50 -2.19 8.77 -7.35
CA GLY A 50 -3.33 9.51 -6.79
C GLY A 50 -3.10 11.01 -6.65
N ILE A 51 -1.85 11.48 -6.59
CA ILE A 51 -1.52 12.92 -6.59
C ILE A 51 -1.63 13.50 -8.00
N THR A 52 -1.15 12.78 -9.01
CA THR A 52 -1.16 13.26 -10.40
C THR A 52 -2.49 13.05 -11.11
N TYR A 53 -3.28 12.09 -10.66
CA TYR A 53 -4.61 11.76 -11.14
C TYR A 53 -5.57 11.61 -9.94
N PRO A 54 -5.96 12.72 -9.29
CA PRO A 54 -6.75 12.68 -8.04
C PRO A 54 -8.13 12.04 -8.23
N GLU A 55 -8.68 12.04 -9.45
CA GLU A 55 -9.93 11.36 -9.79
C GLU A 55 -9.91 9.85 -9.49
N ILE A 56 -8.73 9.22 -9.51
CA ILE A 56 -8.59 7.80 -9.12
C ILE A 56 -8.87 7.63 -7.62
N THR A 57 -8.27 8.48 -6.79
CA THR A 57 -8.50 8.46 -5.35
C THR A 57 -9.95 8.86 -5.01
N GLU A 58 -10.51 9.84 -5.72
CA GLU A 58 -11.91 10.23 -5.58
C GLU A 58 -12.85 9.06 -5.87
N MET A 59 -12.66 8.39 -7.00
CA MET A 59 -13.49 7.25 -7.41
C MET A 59 -13.40 6.09 -6.41
N GLN A 60 -12.19 5.74 -5.97
CA GLN A 60 -11.98 4.68 -4.98
C GLN A 60 -12.60 5.03 -3.63
N THR A 61 -12.42 6.26 -3.17
CA THR A 61 -13.02 6.74 -1.91
C THR A 61 -14.54 6.71 -1.98
N ARG A 62 -15.12 7.19 -3.05
CA ARG A 62 -16.57 7.14 -3.28
C ARG A 62 -17.09 5.71 -3.18
N ALA A 63 -16.45 4.77 -3.87
CA ALA A 63 -16.86 3.36 -3.87
C ALA A 63 -16.82 2.76 -2.45
N ILE A 64 -15.76 3.04 -1.68
CA ILE A 64 -15.62 2.55 -0.30
C ILE A 64 -16.69 3.13 0.61
N ILE A 65 -16.89 4.45 0.57
CA ILE A 65 -17.84 5.14 1.47
C ILE A 65 -19.28 4.77 1.11
N GLU A 66 -19.64 4.70 -0.17
CA GLU A 66 -20.98 4.26 -0.60
C GLU A 66 -21.27 2.83 -0.17
N ALA A 67 -20.32 1.92 -0.33
CA ALA A 67 -20.46 0.54 0.12
C ALA A 67 -20.62 0.45 1.65
N ALA A 68 -19.85 1.24 2.40
CA ALA A 68 -19.95 1.29 3.86
C ALA A 68 -21.32 1.82 4.33
N ILE A 69 -21.84 2.88 3.72
CA ILE A 69 -23.19 3.40 4.00
C ILE A 69 -24.25 2.34 3.69
N ALA A 70 -24.17 1.66 2.54
CA ALA A 70 -25.10 0.61 2.17
C ALA A 70 -25.08 -0.57 3.15
N CYS A 71 -23.91 -0.96 3.67
CA CYS A 71 -23.79 -1.97 4.71
C CYS A 71 -24.39 -1.52 6.03
N LYS A 72 -24.11 -0.28 6.46
CA LYS A 72 -24.69 0.33 7.67
C LYS A 72 -26.23 0.33 7.61
N GLN A 73 -26.82 0.72 6.47
CA GLN A 73 -28.26 0.71 6.26
C GLN A 73 -28.89 -0.68 6.35
N ARG A 74 -28.11 -1.73 6.15
CA ARG A 74 -28.48 -3.13 6.36
C ARG A 74 -28.27 -3.61 7.80
N GLY A 75 -27.89 -2.71 8.73
CA GLY A 75 -27.64 -3.02 10.13
C GLY A 75 -26.28 -3.68 10.42
N ILE A 76 -25.34 -3.60 9.46
CA ILE A 76 -23.97 -4.10 9.65
C ILE A 76 -23.14 -2.99 10.30
N ASP A 77 -22.44 -3.32 11.37
CA ASP A 77 -21.45 -2.43 12.00
C ASP A 77 -20.21 -2.37 11.11
N VAL A 78 -19.89 -1.17 10.60
CA VAL A 78 -18.81 -0.95 9.60
C VAL A 78 -17.79 0.06 10.09
N HIS A 79 -16.51 -0.29 9.95
CA HIS A 79 -15.37 0.53 10.33
C HIS A 79 -14.35 0.60 9.19
N PRO A 80 -14.59 1.37 8.11
CA PRO A 80 -13.66 1.47 7.00
C PRO A 80 -12.32 2.09 7.42
N GLU A 81 -11.24 1.52 6.93
CA GLU A 81 -9.90 2.07 7.05
C GLU A 81 -9.29 2.23 5.65
N ILE A 82 -9.11 3.49 5.23
CA ILE A 82 -8.59 3.81 3.89
C ILE A 82 -7.08 4.01 4.00
N MET A 83 -6.33 3.17 3.31
CA MET A 83 -4.88 3.12 3.40
C MET A 83 -4.24 3.65 2.12
N ILE A 84 -3.38 4.67 2.26
CA ILE A 84 -2.66 5.29 1.15
C ILE A 84 -1.29 4.60 1.03
N PRO A 85 -0.96 3.97 -0.11
CA PRO A 85 0.31 3.27 -0.29
C PRO A 85 1.43 4.20 -0.75
N LEU A 86 2.68 3.78 -0.58
CA LEU A 86 3.91 4.41 -1.08
C LEU A 86 4.17 5.84 -0.59
N VAL A 87 3.57 6.23 0.51
CA VAL A 87 3.84 7.54 1.13
C VAL A 87 5.29 7.61 1.61
N GLY A 88 6.00 8.65 1.21
CA GLY A 88 7.37 8.94 1.64
C GLY A 88 7.51 10.27 2.38
N SER A 89 6.45 11.09 2.45
CA SER A 89 6.48 12.41 3.08
C SER A 89 5.14 12.84 3.65
N LEU A 90 5.18 13.77 4.61
CA LEU A 90 3.97 14.41 5.18
C LEU A 90 3.08 15.04 4.09
N LYS A 91 3.68 15.70 3.10
CA LYS A 91 2.91 16.39 2.06
C LYS A 91 2.12 15.44 1.15
N GLU A 92 2.63 14.25 0.91
CA GLU A 92 1.92 13.22 0.12
C GLU A 92 0.69 12.72 0.88
N ILE A 93 0.83 12.38 2.18
CA ILE A 93 -0.31 11.92 2.97
C ILE A 93 -1.34 13.05 3.18
N GLN A 94 -0.91 14.29 3.41
CA GLN A 94 -1.80 15.44 3.54
C GLN A 94 -2.64 15.65 2.26
N ASN A 95 -2.00 15.60 1.08
CA ASN A 95 -2.68 15.74 -0.19
C ASN A 95 -3.77 14.68 -0.36
N GLN A 96 -3.41 13.41 -0.19
CA GLN A 96 -4.33 12.30 -0.39
C GLN A 96 -5.43 12.23 0.66
N ALA A 97 -5.12 12.51 1.92
CA ALA A 97 -6.13 12.60 2.99
C ALA A 97 -7.15 13.71 2.72
N ASN A 98 -6.70 14.84 2.15
CA ASN A 98 -7.60 15.92 1.77
C ASN A 98 -8.56 15.50 0.65
N VAL A 99 -8.08 14.80 -0.40
CA VAL A 99 -8.93 14.26 -1.47
C VAL A 99 -9.96 13.29 -0.89
N ILE A 100 -9.52 12.35 -0.03
CA ILE A 100 -10.39 11.37 0.61
C ILE A 100 -11.47 12.06 1.45
N ASN A 101 -11.08 12.97 2.34
CA ASN A 101 -12.03 13.64 3.24
C ASN A 101 -13.03 14.51 2.49
N THR A 102 -12.56 15.23 1.45
CA THR A 102 -13.44 16.05 0.60
C THR A 102 -14.45 15.17 -0.15
N THR A 103 -14.00 14.04 -0.68
CA THR A 103 -14.87 13.09 -1.40
C THR A 103 -15.87 12.43 -0.47
N ALA A 104 -15.42 11.98 0.70
CA ALA A 104 -16.32 11.39 1.71
C ALA A 104 -17.42 12.37 2.15
N ALA A 105 -17.06 13.64 2.39
CA ALA A 105 -18.03 14.67 2.75
C ALA A 105 -19.10 14.86 1.67
N LYS A 106 -18.71 14.89 0.39
CA LYS A 106 -19.66 14.97 -0.75
C LYS A 106 -20.61 13.75 -0.77
N VAL A 107 -20.06 12.55 -0.57
CA VAL A 107 -20.88 11.32 -0.54
C VAL A 107 -21.86 11.34 0.63
N PHE A 108 -21.44 11.81 1.82
CA PHE A 108 -22.32 11.93 2.98
C PHE A 108 -23.50 12.89 2.71
N GLU A 109 -23.22 14.03 2.09
CA GLU A 109 -24.26 14.98 1.68
C GLU A 109 -25.24 14.35 0.66
N GLU A 110 -24.72 13.72 -0.38
CA GLU A 110 -25.51 13.07 -1.42
C GLU A 110 -26.40 11.94 -0.91
N LYS A 111 -25.89 11.15 0.06
CA LYS A 111 -26.62 9.99 0.61
C LYS A 111 -27.49 10.32 1.83
N GLY A 112 -27.32 11.47 2.43
CA GLY A 112 -28.00 11.87 3.67
C GLY A 112 -27.64 10.97 4.87
N ASP A 113 -26.49 10.29 4.83
CA ASP A 113 -25.99 9.40 5.87
C ASP A 113 -24.47 9.43 5.92
N SER A 114 -23.86 9.00 7.02
CA SER A 114 -22.42 9.05 7.23
C SER A 114 -21.90 7.80 7.94
N VAL A 115 -20.62 7.50 7.78
CA VAL A 115 -19.90 6.47 8.50
C VAL A 115 -18.62 7.04 9.11
N ILE A 116 -18.20 6.48 10.26
CA ILE A 116 -16.88 6.77 10.82
C ILE A 116 -15.86 5.95 10.04
N TYR A 117 -14.80 6.56 9.57
CA TYR A 117 -13.71 5.91 8.87
C TYR A 117 -12.37 6.50 9.33
N LYS A 118 -11.28 5.80 9.03
CA LYS A 118 -9.92 6.27 9.30
C LYS A 118 -9.14 6.37 8.00
N VAL A 119 -8.24 7.35 7.96
CA VAL A 119 -7.25 7.49 6.90
C VAL A 119 -5.87 7.20 7.46
N GLY A 120 -5.18 6.25 6.87
CA GLY A 120 -3.84 5.88 7.28
C GLY A 120 -2.93 5.61 6.09
N THR A 121 -1.77 5.09 6.35
CA THR A 121 -0.78 4.85 5.30
C THR A 121 -0.03 3.55 5.48
N MET A 122 0.50 3.06 4.36
CA MET A 122 1.51 2.02 4.37
C MET A 122 2.89 2.65 4.66
N ILE A 123 3.62 2.07 5.60
CA ILE A 123 5.05 2.39 5.81
C ILE A 123 5.85 1.31 5.08
N GLU A 124 6.27 1.63 3.89
CA GLU A 124 6.94 0.70 2.99
C GLU A 124 8.13 1.34 2.23
N VAL A 125 8.23 2.67 2.31
CA VAL A 125 9.39 3.42 1.84
C VAL A 125 10.30 3.67 3.03
N PRO A 126 11.62 3.39 2.97
CA PRO A 126 12.55 3.64 4.09
C PRO A 126 12.46 5.05 4.64
N ARG A 127 12.31 6.07 3.77
CA ARG A 127 12.12 7.46 4.17
C ARG A 127 10.90 7.63 5.08
N ALA A 128 9.79 6.92 4.80
CA ALA A 128 8.59 7.00 5.62
C ALA A 128 8.83 6.49 7.05
N ALA A 129 9.59 5.41 7.21
CA ALA A 129 9.97 4.92 8.53
C ALA A 129 10.86 5.93 9.29
N LEU A 130 11.77 6.60 8.59
CA LEU A 130 12.65 7.63 9.17
C LEU A 130 11.92 8.90 9.60
N THR A 131 10.81 9.27 8.92
CA THR A 131 10.01 10.46 9.19
C THR A 131 8.59 10.12 9.67
N ALA A 132 8.42 8.96 10.30
CA ALA A 132 7.12 8.45 10.73
C ALA A 132 6.41 9.35 11.75
N ASN A 133 7.15 10.12 12.54
CA ASN A 133 6.61 11.14 13.44
C ASN A 133 5.85 12.24 12.67
N GLU A 134 6.38 12.72 11.54
CA GLU A 134 5.71 13.73 10.72
C GLU A 134 4.46 13.14 10.06
N ILE A 135 4.57 11.92 9.50
CA ILE A 135 3.46 11.24 8.83
C ILE A 135 2.30 10.95 9.81
N ALA A 136 2.61 10.62 11.07
CA ALA A 136 1.62 10.37 12.12
C ALA A 136 0.84 11.62 12.56
N GLU A 137 1.23 12.82 12.15
CA GLU A 137 0.41 14.03 12.35
C GLU A 137 -0.92 13.92 11.60
N VAL A 138 -0.94 13.23 10.47
CA VAL A 138 -2.12 13.05 9.62
C VAL A 138 -2.64 11.62 9.67
N ALA A 139 -1.77 10.63 9.53
CA ALA A 139 -2.17 9.24 9.48
C ALA A 139 -2.71 8.74 10.83
N GLU A 140 -3.88 8.10 10.81
CA GLU A 140 -4.56 7.56 11.98
C GLU A 140 -4.18 6.10 12.25
N PHE A 141 -3.53 5.44 11.29
CA PHE A 141 -2.94 4.11 11.44
C PHE A 141 -1.77 3.90 10.47
N PHE A 142 -0.89 2.98 10.82
CA PHE A 142 0.19 2.50 9.96
C PHE A 142 0.03 1.01 9.66
N SER A 143 0.36 0.64 8.42
CA SER A 143 0.59 -0.75 8.01
C SER A 143 1.96 -0.87 7.40
N PHE A 144 2.84 -1.71 7.96
CA PHE A 144 4.15 -1.93 7.37
C PHE A 144 4.05 -2.82 6.14
N GLY A 145 4.32 -2.28 4.95
CA GLY A 145 4.42 -2.99 3.67
C GLY A 145 5.81 -3.60 3.51
N THR A 146 6.04 -4.71 4.19
CA THR A 146 7.39 -5.26 4.34
C THR A 146 7.99 -5.82 3.07
N ASN A 147 7.20 -6.12 2.04
CA ASN A 147 7.73 -6.53 0.74
C ASN A 147 8.51 -5.37 0.09
N ASP A 148 7.87 -4.21 -0.04
CA ASP A 148 8.50 -3.02 -0.62
C ASP A 148 9.60 -2.46 0.31
N LEU A 149 9.38 -2.47 1.61
CA LEU A 149 10.38 -2.02 2.58
C LEU A 149 11.66 -2.88 2.50
N THR A 150 11.51 -4.20 2.40
CA THR A 150 12.64 -5.13 2.21
C THR A 150 13.35 -4.86 0.88
N GLN A 151 12.59 -4.75 -0.21
CA GLN A 151 13.13 -4.47 -1.53
C GLN A 151 13.99 -3.21 -1.56
N MET A 152 13.48 -2.12 -0.98
CA MET A 152 14.20 -0.83 -0.98
C MET A 152 15.36 -0.80 0.01
N THR A 153 15.28 -1.54 1.11
CA THR A 153 16.36 -1.59 2.11
C THR A 153 17.54 -2.40 1.62
N PHE A 154 17.29 -3.54 0.95
CA PHE A 154 18.35 -4.36 0.35
C PHE A 154 18.80 -3.85 -1.02
N GLY A 155 18.00 -3.02 -1.70
CA GLY A 155 18.23 -2.67 -3.10
C GLY A 155 18.01 -3.87 -4.05
N PHE A 156 17.16 -4.82 -3.66
CA PHE A 156 16.84 -5.99 -4.46
C PHE A 156 15.47 -5.81 -5.15
N SER A 157 15.41 -6.12 -6.45
CA SER A 157 14.11 -6.34 -7.08
C SER A 157 13.54 -7.68 -6.64
N ARG A 158 12.34 -7.71 -6.10
CA ARG A 158 11.66 -8.94 -5.67
C ARG A 158 11.52 -9.95 -6.83
N ASP A 159 11.30 -9.45 -8.04
CA ASP A 159 11.09 -10.28 -9.22
C ASP A 159 12.43 -10.82 -9.79
N ASP A 160 13.52 -10.09 -9.59
CA ASP A 160 14.85 -10.46 -10.07
C ASP A 160 15.71 -11.18 -9.03
N ALA A 161 15.49 -10.95 -7.77
CA ALA A 161 16.27 -11.49 -6.67
C ALA A 161 16.38 -13.03 -6.67
N PRO A 162 15.38 -13.82 -7.06
CA PRO A 162 15.50 -15.29 -7.12
C PRO A 162 16.67 -15.79 -7.97
N LYS A 163 17.13 -14.99 -8.97
CA LYS A 163 18.26 -15.34 -9.84
C LYS A 163 19.58 -15.49 -9.09
N PHE A 164 19.79 -14.71 -8.01
CA PHE A 164 21.02 -14.74 -7.21
C PHE A 164 20.81 -15.17 -5.75
N LEU A 165 19.61 -15.04 -5.19
CA LEU A 165 19.33 -15.42 -3.80
C LEU A 165 19.57 -16.93 -3.55
N LYS A 166 19.28 -17.77 -4.55
CA LYS A 166 19.59 -19.20 -4.46
C LYS A 166 21.09 -19.41 -4.22
N TYR A 167 21.93 -18.77 -5.01
CA TYR A 167 23.39 -18.83 -4.87
C TYR A 167 23.85 -18.29 -3.51
N TYR A 168 23.28 -17.18 -3.05
CA TYR A 168 23.58 -16.56 -1.75
C TYR A 168 23.29 -17.53 -0.59
N LYS A 169 22.16 -18.26 -0.66
CA LYS A 169 21.81 -19.28 0.35
C LYS A 169 22.78 -20.46 0.32
N GLU A 170 23.07 -20.99 -0.85
CA GLU A 170 23.99 -22.12 -1.03
C GLU A 170 25.43 -21.83 -0.53
N HIS A 171 25.85 -20.57 -0.61
CA HIS A 171 27.18 -20.12 -0.19
C HIS A 171 27.20 -19.46 1.20
N GLY A 172 26.10 -19.50 1.92
CA GLY A 172 26.02 -18.99 3.30
C GLY A 172 26.14 -17.46 3.43
N ILE A 173 25.97 -16.70 2.32
CA ILE A 173 25.96 -15.23 2.33
C ILE A 173 24.72 -14.72 3.05
N ILE A 174 23.57 -15.35 2.82
CA ILE A 174 22.34 -15.17 3.60
C ILE A 174 21.85 -16.53 4.12
N LYS A 175 21.20 -16.51 5.27
CA LYS A 175 20.65 -17.74 5.86
C LYS A 175 19.27 -18.09 5.32
N VAL A 176 18.44 -17.08 5.12
CA VAL A 176 17.04 -17.18 4.68
C VAL A 176 16.74 -16.12 3.65
N ASP A 177 15.73 -16.35 2.85
CA ASP A 177 15.24 -15.37 1.89
C ASP A 177 14.60 -14.20 2.66
N PRO A 178 15.08 -12.95 2.47
CA PRO A 178 14.53 -11.79 3.18
C PRO A 178 13.12 -11.41 2.74
N PHE A 179 12.60 -11.97 1.65
CA PHE A 179 11.21 -11.83 1.22
C PHE A 179 10.27 -12.86 1.84
N GLU A 180 10.81 -13.98 2.37
CA GLU A 180 10.04 -14.99 3.09
C GLU A 180 10.02 -14.73 4.59
N VAL A 181 11.19 -14.40 5.17
CA VAL A 181 11.40 -14.15 6.60
C VAL A 181 11.94 -12.75 6.80
N LEU A 182 11.30 -11.96 7.65
CA LEU A 182 11.69 -10.57 7.90
C LEU A 182 13.15 -10.49 8.38
N ASP A 183 13.95 -9.72 7.69
CA ASP A 183 15.28 -9.33 8.15
C ASP A 183 15.15 -8.41 9.38
N GLN A 184 15.26 -9.00 10.57
CA GLN A 184 15.11 -8.26 11.83
C GLN A 184 16.32 -7.34 12.10
N ALA A 185 17.49 -7.63 11.50
CA ALA A 185 18.71 -6.87 11.72
C ALA A 185 18.76 -5.55 10.93
N GLY A 186 18.26 -5.53 9.71
CA GLY A 186 18.22 -4.36 8.83
C GLY A 186 16.81 -3.77 8.74
N VAL A 187 15.91 -4.45 8.03
CA VAL A 187 14.52 -4.00 7.82
C VAL A 187 13.79 -3.82 9.15
N GLY A 188 14.03 -4.73 10.12
CA GLY A 188 13.43 -4.67 11.45
C GLY A 188 13.79 -3.42 12.23
N GLN A 189 14.96 -2.81 12.00
CA GLN A 189 15.31 -1.51 12.60
C GLN A 189 14.40 -0.39 12.06
N LEU A 190 14.15 -0.36 10.75
CA LEU A 190 13.23 0.61 10.16
C LEU A 190 11.79 0.41 10.67
N VAL A 191 11.36 -0.84 10.79
CA VAL A 191 10.05 -1.17 11.37
C VAL A 191 9.95 -0.65 12.80
N ARG A 192 10.91 -0.94 13.66
CA ARG A 192 10.97 -0.44 15.05
C ARG A 192 10.93 1.08 15.09
N MET A 193 11.79 1.73 14.31
CA MET A 193 11.87 3.19 14.25
C MET A 193 10.55 3.81 13.82
N GLY A 194 9.87 3.23 12.83
CA GLY A 194 8.58 3.68 12.36
C GLY A 194 7.49 3.58 13.44
N VAL A 195 7.47 2.48 14.20
CA VAL A 195 6.55 2.29 15.33
C VAL A 195 6.81 3.32 16.44
N GLU A 196 8.05 3.43 16.87
CA GLU A 196 8.45 4.32 17.97
C GLU A 196 8.17 5.79 17.64
N LYS A 197 8.60 6.24 16.46
CA LYS A 197 8.39 7.62 16.00
C LYS A 197 6.90 7.93 15.76
N GLY A 198 6.17 7.01 15.14
CA GLY A 198 4.74 7.20 14.91
C GLY A 198 3.98 7.35 16.24
N ARG A 199 4.25 6.50 17.22
CA ARG A 199 3.63 6.56 18.54
C ARG A 199 4.12 7.71 19.40
N ALA A 200 5.30 8.25 19.15
CA ALA A 200 5.73 9.49 19.82
C ALA A 200 4.86 10.68 19.46
N THR A 201 4.34 10.74 18.23
CA THR A 201 3.39 11.77 17.79
C THR A 201 1.94 11.43 18.14
N ARG A 202 1.53 10.17 17.91
CA ARG A 202 0.18 9.66 18.16
C ARG A 202 0.27 8.41 19.05
N PRO A 203 0.14 8.55 20.39
CA PRO A 203 0.32 7.43 21.33
C PRO A 203 -0.61 6.24 21.10
N ASP A 204 -1.82 6.48 20.60
CA ASP A 204 -2.85 5.49 20.28
C ASP A 204 -2.81 5.00 18.82
N LEU A 205 -1.74 5.31 18.09
CA LEU A 205 -1.58 4.92 16.69
C LEU A 205 -1.72 3.41 16.52
N LYS A 206 -2.74 3.00 15.77
CA LYS A 206 -2.92 1.61 15.36
C LYS A 206 -1.83 1.24 14.36
N VAL A 207 -1.08 0.19 14.64
CA VAL A 207 0.03 -0.26 13.81
C VAL A 207 -0.08 -1.74 13.52
N GLY A 208 0.12 -2.12 12.27
CA GLY A 208 0.16 -3.50 11.85
C GLY A 208 1.16 -3.77 10.74
N ILE A 209 1.18 -5.00 10.28
CA ILE A 209 2.03 -5.47 9.19
C ILE A 209 1.19 -6.17 8.13
N CYS A 210 1.59 -6.03 6.89
CA CYS A 210 1.06 -6.78 5.76
C CYS A 210 2.20 -7.32 4.88
N GLY A 211 1.85 -8.11 3.89
CA GLY A 211 2.82 -8.79 3.02
C GLY A 211 3.11 -10.22 3.47
N GLU A 212 4.10 -10.84 2.85
CA GLU A 212 4.43 -12.24 3.11
C GLU A 212 4.84 -12.51 4.58
N HIS A 213 5.53 -11.56 5.19
CA HIS A 213 6.00 -11.65 6.57
C HIS A 213 4.86 -11.69 7.60
N GLY A 214 3.67 -11.16 7.26
CA GLY A 214 2.49 -11.26 8.12
C GLY A 214 1.97 -12.68 8.32
N GLY A 215 2.40 -13.63 7.50
CA GLY A 215 2.09 -15.06 7.63
C GLY A 215 3.28 -15.93 8.04
N GLU A 216 4.39 -15.33 8.49
CA GLU A 216 5.59 -16.05 8.88
C GLU A 216 5.80 -15.93 10.41
N PRO A 217 5.87 -17.06 11.16
CA PRO A 217 5.81 -17.05 12.64
C PRO A 217 6.88 -16.23 13.33
N SER A 218 8.13 -16.22 12.85
CA SER A 218 9.21 -15.46 13.51
C SER A 218 9.06 -13.96 13.29
N SER A 219 8.57 -13.57 12.14
CA SER A 219 8.24 -12.19 11.77
C SER A 219 7.05 -11.68 12.59
N VAL A 220 6.00 -12.49 12.74
CA VAL A 220 4.83 -12.17 13.59
C VAL A 220 5.25 -12.00 15.05
N LYS A 221 6.09 -12.89 15.58
CA LYS A 221 6.64 -12.76 16.95
C LYS A 221 7.46 -11.49 17.14
N PHE A 222 8.22 -11.09 16.13
CA PHE A 222 8.95 -9.81 16.15
C PHE A 222 7.98 -8.63 16.21
N CYS A 223 6.94 -8.62 15.39
CA CYS A 223 5.91 -7.58 15.37
C CYS A 223 5.15 -7.50 16.72
N ALA A 224 4.81 -8.64 17.29
CA ALA A 224 4.18 -8.72 18.61
C ALA A 224 5.06 -8.11 19.70
N LYS A 225 6.37 -8.35 19.68
CA LYS A 225 7.34 -7.75 20.63
C LYS A 225 7.44 -6.21 20.48
N LEU A 226 7.16 -5.68 19.30
CA LEU A 226 7.07 -4.23 19.07
C LEU A 226 5.69 -3.64 19.45
N GLY A 227 4.79 -4.47 19.98
CA GLY A 227 3.46 -4.06 20.39
C GLY A 227 2.56 -3.67 19.21
N MET A 228 2.73 -4.28 18.04
CA MET A 228 1.80 -4.08 16.92
C MET A 228 0.41 -4.62 17.24
N ASN A 229 -0.61 -4.00 16.67
CA ASN A 229 -2.01 -4.27 16.97
C ASN A 229 -2.60 -5.39 16.11
N TYR A 230 -2.08 -5.58 14.89
CA TYR A 230 -2.60 -6.58 13.96
C TYR A 230 -1.55 -7.06 12.96
N VAL A 231 -1.82 -8.23 12.39
CA VAL A 231 -1.15 -8.74 11.19
C VAL A 231 -2.18 -9.00 10.11
N SER A 232 -1.79 -8.79 8.86
CA SER A 232 -2.58 -9.14 7.68
C SER A 232 -1.79 -10.13 6.85
N CYS A 233 -2.39 -11.28 6.56
CA CYS A 233 -1.79 -12.31 5.73
C CYS A 233 -2.84 -12.96 4.83
N SER A 234 -2.40 -13.80 3.89
CA SER A 234 -3.34 -14.57 3.07
C SER A 234 -4.16 -15.53 3.95
N PRO A 235 -5.42 -15.85 3.58
CA PRO A 235 -6.29 -16.72 4.37
C PRO A 235 -5.66 -18.07 4.71
N PHE A 236 -4.88 -18.63 3.80
CA PHE A 236 -4.20 -19.92 4.00
C PHE A 236 -3.07 -19.87 5.03
N ARG A 237 -2.58 -18.68 5.38
CA ARG A 237 -1.53 -18.49 6.37
C ARG A 237 -2.03 -18.17 7.78
N VAL A 238 -3.30 -17.82 7.92
CA VAL A 238 -3.90 -17.49 9.23
C VAL A 238 -3.68 -18.58 10.28
N PRO A 239 -3.82 -19.90 9.98
CA PRO A 239 -3.58 -20.95 10.97
C PRO A 239 -2.11 -21.12 11.35
N ILE A 240 -1.18 -20.51 10.62
CA ILE A 240 0.28 -20.66 10.79
C ILE A 240 0.86 -19.43 11.49
N ALA A 241 0.25 -18.25 11.31
CA ALA A 241 0.69 -16.95 11.80
C ALA A 241 0.53 -16.72 13.34
#